data_b2e5449e48760a6eacce097abc8eee74
#
_entry.id   b2e5449e48760a6eacce097abc8eee74
#
_cell.length_a   1.000
_cell.length_b   1.000
_cell.length_c   1.000
_cell.angle_alpha   90.00
_cell.angle_beta   90.00
_cell.angle_gamma   90.00
#
_symmetry.space_group_name_H-M   'P 1'
#
loop_
_entity.id
_entity.type
_entity.pdbx_description
1 polymer ?
#
loop_
_entity_poly.entity_id
_entity_poly.type
_entity_poly.pdbx_seq_one_letter_code
_entity_poly.pdbx_strand_id
1 'polypeptide(L)'
;GENVVTIYVTDDERDRLIPRGKQSELFRSHDCDYTRTTGIWQTVWLEFTPRAAYIESAKYFPDVFSHSLTIQAKLKGCGVLRATASYEGRVVGTAEAISRGGIATLTVDLAETHLWEVGCGRLYDLELRYGDDSVRSYFGLRSIRLDGMKFRINEKSVYQRLVLDQGFYPDGIYTAPTDAECFTERDIDLSLAMGFNGARLHQKIFEERFLYYCDKKGYIVWGEYPDWGLDHSYADCIYGMLPEWLEELERDFNHPAIIGWCPHNETWDQKGRKQFDEGIRLIYRVTKAADPTRPCIDTSGNFHVETDIFDVHDYEQDPAVFKANYDRLMTEHVLHDRFDKIQHYAGEPTFVSEYGGIGWSEDKNSWGYGTNPKTPEEFIERFKGLTDALLDNSRMFALCYTQLTDVEQEQNGLYTYTREPKFDPAVIRAILSRKAAIED
;
A
#
# COMPACT_ATOMS: atom_id res chain seq x y z
N GLY A 1 -16.05 14.97 -37.00
CA GLY A 1 -14.72 15.01 -37.61
C GLY A 1 -13.75 14.11 -36.87
N GLU A 2 -12.62 13.85 -37.43
CA GLU A 2 -11.53 13.13 -36.76
C GLU A 2 -10.90 14.07 -35.74
N ASN A 3 -10.69 13.56 -34.51
CA ASN A 3 -9.97 14.26 -33.44
C ASN A 3 -8.67 13.55 -33.23
N VAL A 4 -7.55 14.27 -33.23
CA VAL A 4 -6.21 13.72 -32.96
C VAL A 4 -5.71 14.30 -31.66
N VAL A 5 -5.30 13.40 -30.74
CA VAL A 5 -4.61 13.76 -29.49
C VAL A 5 -3.15 13.31 -29.65
N THR A 6 -2.22 14.24 -29.47
CA THR A 6 -0.80 13.93 -29.45
C THR A 6 -0.25 14.17 -28.05
N ILE A 7 0.38 13.14 -27.47
CA ILE A 7 1.00 13.23 -26.15
C ILE A 7 2.51 13.09 -26.34
N TYR A 8 3.25 14.06 -25.83
CA TYR A 8 4.71 14.01 -25.77
C TYR A 8 5.13 13.75 -24.33
N VAL A 9 5.93 12.72 -24.14
CA VAL A 9 6.42 12.31 -22.82
C VAL A 9 7.93 12.44 -22.77
N THR A 10 8.45 13.03 -21.70
CA THR A 10 9.87 13.07 -21.33
C THR A 10 10.02 12.50 -19.94
N ASP A 11 11.06 11.72 -19.77
CA ASP A 11 11.38 11.06 -18.51
C ASP A 11 12.92 11.02 -18.38
N ASP A 12 13.44 11.53 -17.26
CA ASP A 12 14.87 11.50 -16.95
C ASP A 12 15.10 10.85 -15.60
N GLU A 13 15.33 9.56 -15.61
CA GLU A 13 15.53 8.74 -14.40
C GLU A 13 16.82 9.10 -13.63
N ARG A 14 17.63 10.05 -14.14
CA ARG A 14 18.83 10.58 -13.47
C ARG A 14 18.62 11.93 -12.84
N ASP A 15 17.50 12.58 -13.12
CA ASP A 15 17.13 13.81 -12.43
C ASP A 15 16.74 13.48 -11.00
N ARG A 16 17.42 14.09 -10.04
CA ARG A 16 17.22 13.84 -8.60
C ARG A 16 16.00 14.52 -8.02
N LEU A 17 15.27 15.25 -8.83
CA LEU A 17 14.02 15.90 -8.46
C LEU A 17 12.81 15.18 -9.06
N ILE A 18 13.04 14.08 -9.78
CA ILE A 18 12.01 13.23 -10.39
C ILE A 18 12.02 11.86 -9.69
N PRO A 19 10.86 11.41 -9.17
CA PRO A 19 10.74 10.08 -8.59
C PRO A 19 10.78 9.02 -9.69
N ARG A 20 11.46 7.90 -9.44
CA ARG A 20 11.54 6.77 -10.38
C ARG A 20 11.12 5.43 -9.75
N GLY A 21 10.98 5.40 -8.43
CA GLY A 21 10.76 4.15 -7.72
C GLY A 21 11.88 3.15 -7.99
N LYS A 22 11.52 1.90 -8.25
CA LYS A 22 12.47 0.82 -8.55
C LYS A 22 12.91 0.75 -10.02
N GLN A 23 12.64 1.76 -10.83
CA GLN A 23 13.12 1.81 -12.20
C GLN A 23 14.60 2.23 -12.23
N SER A 24 15.42 1.53 -13.02
CA SER A 24 16.87 1.75 -13.08
C SER A 24 17.23 3.07 -13.78
N GLU A 25 18.16 3.82 -13.23
CA GLU A 25 18.78 4.98 -13.87
C GLU A 25 19.78 4.58 -14.97
N LEU A 26 20.10 3.27 -15.06
CA LEU A 26 20.95 2.72 -16.09
C LEU A 26 20.11 2.14 -17.24
N PHE A 27 20.75 1.86 -18.38
CA PHE A 27 20.12 1.15 -19.50
C PHE A 27 19.93 -0.36 -19.25
N ARG A 28 20.20 -0.83 -18.05
CA ARG A 28 20.02 -2.21 -17.61
C ARG A 28 19.55 -2.23 -16.16
N SER A 29 18.87 -3.28 -15.78
CA SER A 29 18.58 -3.56 -14.38
C SER A 29 19.85 -3.91 -13.59
N HIS A 30 19.85 -3.63 -12.29
CA HIS A 30 20.94 -3.95 -11.37
C HIS A 30 20.42 -3.89 -9.92
N ASP A 31 21.08 -4.59 -9.02
CA ASP A 31 20.71 -4.62 -7.60
C ASP A 31 19.20 -4.79 -7.40
N CYS A 32 18.53 -3.85 -6.76
CA CYS A 32 17.07 -3.79 -6.59
C CYS A 32 16.42 -2.70 -7.45
N ASP A 33 17.06 -2.33 -8.56
CA ASP A 33 16.56 -1.45 -9.60
C ASP A 33 16.33 -2.25 -10.90
N TYR A 34 15.13 -2.14 -11.47
CA TYR A 34 14.66 -3.02 -12.55
C TYR A 34 14.56 -2.29 -13.88
N THR A 35 14.28 -3.03 -14.94
CA THR A 35 14.13 -2.47 -16.28
C THR A 35 13.17 -1.29 -16.28
N ARG A 36 13.64 -0.15 -16.74
CA ARG A 36 12.88 1.07 -16.81
C ARG A 36 11.96 1.12 -18.02
N THR A 37 10.95 1.94 -17.94
CA THR A 37 10.02 2.24 -19.02
C THR A 37 9.70 3.73 -19.02
N THR A 38 9.38 4.29 -20.18
CA THR A 38 8.98 5.70 -20.32
C THR A 38 7.65 5.78 -21.03
N GLY A 39 6.76 6.61 -20.54
CA GLY A 39 5.45 6.82 -21.13
C GLY A 39 4.30 6.60 -20.17
N ILE A 40 3.10 6.63 -20.72
CA ILE A 40 1.87 6.40 -19.96
C ILE A 40 1.72 4.90 -19.75
N TRP A 41 1.77 4.46 -18.51
CA TRP A 41 1.76 3.05 -18.15
C TRP A 41 0.48 2.55 -17.46
N GLN A 42 -0.46 3.47 -17.16
CA GLN A 42 -1.80 3.15 -16.66
C GLN A 42 -2.87 3.49 -17.70
N THR A 43 -4.09 3.02 -17.48
CA THR A 43 -5.24 3.23 -18.38
C THR A 43 -5.53 4.72 -18.56
N VAL A 44 -5.77 5.13 -19.81
CA VAL A 44 -6.24 6.47 -20.17
C VAL A 44 -7.68 6.37 -20.65
N TRP A 45 -8.56 7.26 -20.18
CA TRP A 45 -9.96 7.31 -20.58
C TRP A 45 -10.45 8.74 -20.78
N LEU A 46 -11.59 8.88 -21.43
CA LEU A 46 -12.30 10.14 -21.60
C LEU A 46 -13.66 10.06 -20.89
N GLU A 47 -13.97 11.09 -20.13
CA GLU A 47 -15.28 11.27 -19.52
C GLU A 47 -16.06 12.39 -20.21
N PHE A 48 -17.35 12.17 -20.42
CA PHE A 48 -18.26 13.16 -20.98
C PHE A 48 -19.22 13.61 -19.90
N THR A 49 -19.07 14.84 -19.45
CA THR A 49 -19.88 15.42 -18.39
C THR A 49 -20.94 16.38 -18.97
N PRO A 50 -22.12 16.48 -18.35
CA PRO A 50 -23.11 17.48 -18.70
C PRO A 50 -22.56 18.90 -18.51
N ARG A 51 -22.87 19.80 -19.46
CA ARG A 51 -22.32 21.16 -19.47
C ARG A 51 -22.80 22.03 -18.30
N ALA A 52 -24.01 21.77 -17.81
CA ALA A 52 -24.68 22.65 -16.83
C ALA A 52 -24.27 22.33 -15.39
N ALA A 53 -24.16 21.03 -15.04
CA ALA A 53 -23.83 20.59 -13.70
C ALA A 53 -23.25 19.16 -13.75
N TYR A 54 -22.18 18.91 -13.01
CA TYR A 54 -21.56 17.60 -12.93
C TYR A 54 -20.78 17.41 -11.60
N ILE A 55 -20.49 16.16 -11.30
CA ILE A 55 -19.69 15.72 -10.16
C ILE A 55 -18.22 15.69 -10.59
N GLU A 56 -17.37 16.48 -9.95
CA GLU A 56 -15.94 16.55 -10.26
C GLU A 56 -15.17 15.42 -9.53
N SER A 57 -15.42 15.26 -8.24
CA SER A 57 -14.91 14.15 -7.40
C SER A 57 -15.77 13.96 -6.15
N ALA A 58 -15.58 12.85 -5.45
CA ALA A 58 -16.24 12.61 -4.18
C ALA A 58 -15.34 11.81 -3.22
N LYS A 59 -15.33 12.17 -1.93
CA LYS A 59 -14.71 11.42 -0.83
C LYS A 59 -15.77 10.79 0.05
N TYR A 60 -15.53 9.54 0.46
CA TYR A 60 -16.45 8.71 1.25
C TYR A 60 -15.89 8.50 2.66
N PHE A 61 -16.70 8.81 3.66
CA PHE A 61 -16.38 8.67 5.07
C PHE A 61 -17.40 7.72 5.71
N PRO A 62 -17.15 6.39 5.64
CA PRO A 62 -18.01 5.40 6.29
C PRO A 62 -17.85 5.49 7.82
N ASP A 63 -18.96 5.38 8.55
CA ASP A 63 -18.96 5.31 10.00
C ASP A 63 -19.71 4.05 10.45
N VAL A 64 -18.96 3.12 11.07
CA VAL A 64 -19.48 1.83 11.54
C VAL A 64 -20.35 1.98 12.79
N PHE A 65 -20.17 3.04 13.57
CA PHE A 65 -20.90 3.25 14.83
C PHE A 65 -22.26 3.88 14.61
N SER A 66 -22.35 4.83 13.68
CA SER A 66 -23.62 5.45 13.28
C SER A 66 -24.31 4.71 12.13
N HIS A 67 -23.68 3.66 11.58
CA HIS A 67 -24.18 2.92 10.41
C HIS A 67 -24.51 3.86 9.25
N SER A 68 -23.56 4.70 8.88
CA SER A 68 -23.79 5.75 7.87
C SER A 68 -22.59 5.93 6.94
N LEU A 69 -22.84 6.60 5.82
CA LEU A 69 -21.84 7.07 4.90
C LEU A 69 -21.96 8.58 4.72
N THR A 70 -20.97 9.35 5.14
CA THR A 70 -20.85 10.76 4.78
C THR A 70 -20.09 10.92 3.47
N ILE A 71 -20.65 11.68 2.55
CA ILE A 71 -20.09 11.94 1.21
C ILE A 71 -19.77 13.43 1.12
N GLN A 72 -18.52 13.75 0.76
CA GLN A 72 -18.10 15.10 0.39
C GLN A 72 -17.83 15.12 -1.11
N ALA A 73 -18.69 15.81 -1.88
CA ALA A 73 -18.57 15.89 -3.33
C ALA A 73 -18.14 17.28 -3.77
N LYS A 74 -17.15 17.34 -4.68
CA LYS A 74 -16.81 18.55 -5.44
C LYS A 74 -17.73 18.62 -6.66
N LEU A 75 -18.44 19.71 -6.81
CA LEU A 75 -19.52 19.88 -7.79
C LEU A 75 -19.32 21.12 -8.64
N LYS A 76 -19.65 21.03 -9.91
CA LYS A 76 -19.77 22.18 -10.83
C LYS A 76 -21.23 22.43 -11.17
N GLY A 77 -21.63 23.70 -11.26
CA GLY A 77 -23.00 24.11 -11.52
C GLY A 77 -23.88 24.06 -10.26
N CYS A 78 -25.20 24.14 -10.44
CA CYS A 78 -26.19 24.16 -9.36
C CYS A 78 -27.19 23.03 -9.55
N GLY A 79 -27.59 22.38 -8.46
CA GLY A 79 -28.54 21.28 -8.52
C GLY A 79 -28.78 20.62 -7.17
N VAL A 80 -29.41 19.45 -7.21
CA VAL A 80 -29.60 18.57 -6.07
C VAL A 80 -28.68 17.38 -6.24
N LEU A 81 -27.74 17.21 -5.32
CA LEU A 81 -26.94 16.00 -5.21
C LEU A 81 -27.79 14.93 -4.51
N ARG A 82 -27.93 13.77 -5.15
CA ARG A 82 -28.58 12.57 -4.59
C ARG A 82 -27.61 11.43 -4.50
N ALA A 83 -27.64 10.70 -3.39
CA ALA A 83 -26.90 9.48 -3.19
C ALA A 83 -27.86 8.34 -2.91
N THR A 84 -27.60 7.18 -3.53
CA THR A 84 -28.31 5.93 -3.28
C THR A 84 -27.30 4.83 -2.99
N ALA A 85 -27.34 4.28 -1.78
CA ALA A 85 -26.55 3.13 -1.38
C ALA A 85 -27.38 1.86 -1.54
N SER A 86 -26.78 0.81 -2.12
CA SER A 86 -27.41 -0.49 -2.31
C SER A 86 -26.48 -1.62 -1.86
N TYR A 87 -27.04 -2.72 -1.39
CA TYR A 87 -26.32 -3.94 -1.07
C TYR A 87 -27.03 -5.13 -1.70
N GLU A 88 -26.30 -5.93 -2.49
CA GLU A 88 -26.85 -7.06 -3.26
C GLU A 88 -28.12 -6.67 -4.07
N GLY A 89 -28.06 -5.51 -4.72
CA GLY A 89 -29.16 -4.99 -5.56
C GLY A 89 -30.36 -4.40 -4.80
N ARG A 90 -30.33 -4.36 -3.46
CA ARG A 90 -31.38 -3.74 -2.64
C ARG A 90 -30.95 -2.37 -2.14
N VAL A 91 -31.78 -1.35 -2.30
CA VAL A 91 -31.51 -0.02 -1.76
C VAL A 91 -31.56 -0.09 -0.22
N VAL A 92 -30.46 0.33 0.42
CA VAL A 92 -30.29 0.33 1.87
C VAL A 92 -30.17 1.73 2.47
N GLY A 93 -30.10 2.76 1.64
CA GLY A 93 -30.06 4.15 2.12
C GLY A 93 -30.11 5.14 0.96
N THR A 94 -30.68 6.31 1.21
CA THR A 94 -30.72 7.44 0.27
C THR A 94 -30.59 8.75 1.02
N ALA A 95 -29.94 9.73 0.39
CA ALA A 95 -29.89 11.09 0.91
C ALA A 95 -29.83 12.11 -0.25
N GLU A 96 -30.19 13.35 0.04
CA GLU A 96 -30.04 14.44 -0.92
C GLU A 96 -29.61 15.75 -0.25
N ALA A 97 -28.89 16.57 -1.00
CA ALA A 97 -28.48 17.90 -0.59
C ALA A 97 -28.57 18.89 -1.76
N ILE A 98 -29.04 20.08 -1.48
CA ILE A 98 -29.07 21.18 -2.47
C ILE A 98 -27.67 21.81 -2.51
N SER A 99 -27.11 21.96 -3.73
CA SER A 99 -25.83 22.60 -3.94
C SER A 99 -25.92 23.74 -4.94
N ARG A 100 -25.12 24.78 -4.71
CA ARG A 100 -24.91 25.90 -5.65
C ARG A 100 -23.52 25.83 -6.30
N GLY A 101 -22.93 24.65 -6.36
CA GLY A 101 -21.56 24.40 -6.77
C GLY A 101 -20.59 24.39 -5.58
N GLY A 102 -19.31 24.06 -5.84
CA GLY A 102 -18.29 23.90 -4.82
C GLY A 102 -18.41 22.56 -4.11
N ILE A 103 -18.25 22.55 -2.81
CA ILE A 103 -18.30 21.33 -1.99
C ILE A 103 -19.70 21.18 -1.40
N ALA A 104 -20.30 19.98 -1.59
CA ALA A 104 -21.51 19.58 -0.90
C ALA A 104 -21.23 18.36 -0.01
N THR A 105 -21.85 18.35 1.16
CA THR A 105 -21.77 17.22 2.10
C THR A 105 -23.18 16.67 2.36
N LEU A 106 -23.32 15.35 2.32
CA LEU A 106 -24.54 14.67 2.70
C LEU A 106 -24.22 13.37 3.43
N THR A 107 -25.15 12.89 4.26
CA THR A 107 -24.97 11.63 4.99
C THR A 107 -26.12 10.68 4.64
N VAL A 108 -25.77 9.46 4.27
CA VAL A 108 -26.69 8.36 3.97
C VAL A 108 -26.70 7.43 5.19
N ASP A 109 -27.86 7.34 5.86
CA ASP A 109 -28.08 6.33 6.90
C ASP A 109 -28.34 4.97 6.24
N LEU A 110 -27.68 3.92 6.75
CA LEU A 110 -27.74 2.57 6.19
C LEU A 110 -28.69 1.69 7.02
N ALA A 111 -29.72 1.15 6.39
CA ALA A 111 -30.69 0.25 7.02
C ALA A 111 -30.09 -1.14 7.33
N GLU A 112 -29.01 -1.52 6.69
CA GLU A 112 -28.32 -2.80 6.87
C GLU A 112 -26.82 -2.55 7.05
N THR A 113 -26.18 -3.33 7.96
CA THR A 113 -24.74 -3.21 8.28
C THR A 113 -23.99 -4.43 7.77
N HIS A 114 -23.16 -4.23 6.75
CA HIS A 114 -22.29 -5.25 6.17
C HIS A 114 -20.86 -4.76 6.22
N LEU A 115 -20.13 -5.17 7.26
CA LEU A 115 -18.75 -4.69 7.47
C LEU A 115 -17.80 -5.26 6.43
N TRP A 116 -16.96 -4.40 5.89
CA TRP A 116 -15.77 -4.80 5.15
C TRP A 116 -14.72 -5.30 6.15
N GLU A 117 -14.20 -6.51 5.94
CA GLU A 117 -13.26 -7.16 6.85
C GLU A 117 -12.12 -7.82 6.06
N VAL A 118 -11.00 -8.07 6.72
CA VAL A 118 -9.88 -8.83 6.12
C VAL A 118 -10.38 -10.22 5.70
N GLY A 119 -10.13 -10.57 4.43
CA GLY A 119 -10.61 -11.80 3.81
C GLY A 119 -12.11 -11.81 3.48
N CYS A 120 -12.82 -10.70 3.68
CA CYS A 120 -14.24 -10.57 3.39
C CYS A 120 -14.58 -9.15 2.93
N GLY A 121 -14.36 -8.89 1.64
CA GLY A 121 -14.55 -7.58 1.01
C GLY A 121 -16.00 -7.28 0.67
N ARG A 122 -16.84 -7.03 1.71
CA ARG A 122 -18.23 -6.60 1.49
C ARG A 122 -18.28 -5.16 1.05
N LEU A 123 -18.81 -4.93 -0.15
CA LEU A 123 -18.93 -3.62 -0.76
C LEU A 123 -20.38 -3.26 -0.98
N TYR A 124 -20.74 -2.01 -0.70
CA TYR A 124 -22.01 -1.41 -1.08
C TYR A 124 -21.84 -0.74 -2.43
N ASP A 125 -22.83 -0.89 -3.31
CA ASP A 125 -22.93 -0.06 -4.51
C ASP A 125 -23.38 1.35 -4.12
N LEU A 126 -22.83 2.36 -4.77
CA LEU A 126 -23.17 3.77 -4.57
C LEU A 126 -23.46 4.43 -5.92
N GLU A 127 -24.65 5.00 -6.06
CA GLU A 127 -24.98 5.86 -7.18
C GLU A 127 -25.08 7.31 -6.70
N LEU A 128 -24.35 8.22 -7.35
CA LEU A 128 -24.44 9.66 -7.15
C LEU A 128 -25.06 10.29 -8.39
N ARG A 129 -26.05 11.18 -8.19
CA ARG A 129 -26.68 11.95 -9.29
C ARG A 129 -26.66 13.44 -8.98
N TYR A 130 -26.28 14.25 -9.97
CA TYR A 130 -26.28 15.70 -9.86
C TYR A 130 -26.70 16.35 -11.17
N GLY A 131 -27.92 16.91 -11.22
CA GLY A 131 -28.54 17.31 -12.48
C GLY A 131 -28.72 16.10 -13.40
N ASP A 132 -28.16 16.21 -14.60
CA ASP A 132 -28.15 15.11 -15.59
C ASP A 132 -26.95 14.19 -15.49
N ASP A 133 -26.01 14.47 -14.57
CA ASP A 133 -24.84 13.65 -14.34
C ASP A 133 -25.13 12.48 -13.38
N SER A 134 -24.50 11.34 -13.64
CA SER A 134 -24.63 10.13 -12.82
C SER A 134 -23.30 9.40 -12.75
N VAL A 135 -22.81 9.16 -11.54
CA VAL A 135 -21.59 8.42 -11.24
C VAL A 135 -21.95 7.16 -10.45
N ARG A 136 -21.46 6.02 -10.90
CA ARG A 136 -21.53 4.75 -10.17
C ARG A 136 -20.20 4.47 -9.49
N SER A 137 -20.27 4.13 -8.22
CA SER A 137 -19.13 3.87 -7.38
C SER A 137 -19.48 2.79 -6.35
N TYR A 138 -18.61 2.59 -5.37
CA TYR A 138 -18.84 1.67 -4.25
C TYR A 138 -18.11 2.18 -3.00
N PHE A 139 -18.41 1.59 -1.86
CA PHE A 139 -17.67 1.81 -0.61
C PHE A 139 -17.69 0.57 0.28
N GLY A 140 -16.70 0.44 1.16
CA GLY A 140 -16.69 -0.56 2.24
C GLY A 140 -16.94 0.11 3.59
N LEU A 141 -17.85 -0.45 4.38
CA LEU A 141 -18.12 0.04 5.71
C LEU A 141 -17.13 -0.56 6.70
N ARG A 142 -16.15 0.22 7.14
CA ARG A 142 -15.11 -0.18 8.09
C ARG A 142 -14.60 0.98 8.93
N SER A 143 -14.03 0.65 10.10
CA SER A 143 -13.20 1.56 10.89
C SER A 143 -11.76 1.08 10.96
N ILE A 144 -10.82 2.01 11.09
CA ILE A 144 -9.39 1.76 11.35
C ILE A 144 -8.95 2.63 12.51
N ARG A 145 -8.17 2.05 13.42
CA ARG A 145 -7.47 2.82 14.44
C ARG A 145 -6.26 2.08 15.02
N LEU A 146 -5.31 2.85 15.50
CA LEU A 146 -4.25 2.35 16.37
C LEU A 146 -4.73 2.36 17.83
N ASP A 147 -4.43 1.30 18.57
CA ASP A 147 -4.81 1.10 19.96
C ASP A 147 -3.62 0.53 20.76
N GLY A 148 -2.80 1.40 21.31
CA GLY A 148 -1.50 1.01 21.83
C GLY A 148 -0.65 0.37 20.73
N MET A 149 -0.19 -0.87 20.95
CA MET A 149 0.56 -1.63 19.94
C MET A 149 -0.32 -2.34 18.91
N LYS A 150 -1.65 -2.31 19.05
CA LYS A 150 -2.59 -3.02 18.18
C LYS A 150 -3.06 -2.15 17.02
N PHE A 151 -3.16 -2.77 15.86
CA PHE A 151 -3.90 -2.23 14.72
C PHE A 151 -5.30 -2.84 14.71
N ARG A 152 -6.33 -2.00 14.77
CA ARG A 152 -7.71 -2.47 14.80
C ARG A 152 -8.46 -2.13 13.52
N ILE A 153 -9.16 -3.13 13.00
CA ILE A 153 -10.18 -2.98 11.96
C ILE A 153 -11.50 -3.44 12.56
N ASN A 154 -12.53 -2.58 12.52
CA ASN A 154 -13.84 -2.87 13.14
C ASN A 154 -13.71 -3.32 14.61
N GLU A 155 -12.87 -2.65 15.38
CA GLU A 155 -12.56 -2.92 16.78
C GLU A 155 -11.85 -4.25 17.07
N LYS A 156 -11.62 -5.10 16.06
CA LYS A 156 -10.85 -6.34 16.20
C LYS A 156 -9.36 -6.08 15.99
N SER A 157 -8.52 -6.68 16.82
CA SER A 157 -7.06 -6.69 16.59
C SER A 157 -6.75 -7.52 15.36
N VAL A 158 -6.13 -6.90 14.37
CA VAL A 158 -5.72 -7.56 13.12
C VAL A 158 -4.23 -7.63 13.04
N TYR A 159 -3.68 -8.83 12.96
CA TYR A 159 -2.28 -9.02 12.63
C TYR A 159 -2.11 -8.96 11.11
N GLN A 160 -1.31 -8.00 10.65
CA GLN A 160 -1.07 -7.81 9.23
C GLN A 160 0.07 -8.73 8.77
N ARG A 161 -0.26 -9.75 8.01
CA ARG A 161 0.68 -10.67 7.36
C ARG A 161 0.92 -10.17 5.95
N LEU A 162 1.83 -9.21 5.83
CA LEU A 162 2.09 -8.52 4.56
C LEU A 162 3.22 -9.19 3.78
N VAL A 163 3.17 -8.98 2.49
CA VAL A 163 4.26 -9.27 1.57
C VAL A 163 4.61 -8.01 0.77
N LEU A 164 5.86 -7.85 0.43
CA LEU A 164 6.31 -6.77 -0.45
C LEU A 164 5.94 -7.12 -1.89
N ASP A 165 5.17 -6.26 -2.56
CA ASP A 165 4.80 -6.39 -3.96
C ASP A 165 5.41 -5.25 -4.77
N GLN A 166 6.31 -5.57 -5.68
CA GLN A 166 7.01 -4.60 -6.53
C GLN A 166 6.17 -4.16 -7.74
N GLY A 167 5.16 -4.93 -8.13
CA GLY A 167 4.31 -4.62 -9.27
C GLY A 167 5.03 -4.59 -10.60
N PHE A 168 6.02 -5.46 -10.80
CA PHE A 168 6.70 -5.66 -12.08
C PHE A 168 6.28 -6.97 -12.74
N TYR A 169 6.25 -7.01 -14.07
CA TYR A 169 5.70 -8.10 -14.86
C TYR A 169 6.62 -8.49 -16.02
N PRO A 170 6.75 -9.78 -16.36
CA PRO A 170 7.63 -10.23 -17.44
C PRO A 170 7.31 -9.60 -18.80
N ASP A 171 6.03 -9.49 -19.14
CA ASP A 171 5.58 -9.00 -20.45
C ASP A 171 5.11 -7.54 -20.46
N GLY A 172 4.97 -6.93 -19.30
CA GLY A 172 4.45 -5.56 -19.15
C GLY A 172 5.46 -4.61 -18.50
N ILE A 173 6.53 -5.13 -17.94
CA ILE A 173 7.52 -4.40 -17.13
C ILE A 173 6.79 -3.70 -15.98
N TYR A 174 6.44 -2.44 -16.15
CA TYR A 174 5.77 -1.61 -15.14
C TYR A 174 4.23 -1.63 -15.25
N THR A 175 3.68 -2.11 -16.37
CA THR A 175 2.24 -2.23 -16.61
C THR A 175 1.79 -3.68 -16.48
N ALA A 176 0.77 -3.92 -15.64
CA ALA A 176 0.19 -5.25 -15.52
C ALA A 176 -0.45 -5.70 -16.85
N PRO A 177 -0.12 -6.89 -17.37
CA PRO A 177 -0.80 -7.42 -18.54
C PRO A 177 -2.30 -7.57 -18.31
N THR A 178 -3.10 -7.20 -19.31
CA THR A 178 -4.58 -7.14 -19.22
C THR A 178 -5.29 -8.28 -19.96
N ASP A 179 -4.56 -9.33 -20.33
CA ASP A 179 -5.09 -10.50 -21.03
C ASP A 179 -5.99 -11.38 -20.12
N ALA A 180 -6.36 -12.56 -20.61
CA ALA A 180 -7.33 -13.46 -19.97
C ALA A 180 -6.94 -13.90 -18.54
N GLU A 181 -5.69 -13.71 -18.12
CA GLU A 181 -5.23 -14.13 -16.78
C GLU A 181 -5.37 -13.05 -15.70
N CYS A 182 -5.68 -11.81 -16.07
CA CYS A 182 -5.83 -10.67 -15.15
C CYS A 182 -4.78 -10.63 -14.01
N PHE A 183 -3.53 -10.33 -14.35
CA PHE A 183 -2.40 -10.34 -13.40
C PHE A 183 -2.65 -9.52 -12.12
N THR A 184 -3.41 -8.45 -12.19
CA THR A 184 -3.76 -7.64 -11.03
C THR A 184 -4.59 -8.40 -9.99
N GLU A 185 -5.48 -9.30 -10.41
CA GLU A 185 -6.23 -10.19 -9.50
C GLU A 185 -5.40 -11.41 -9.11
N ARG A 186 -4.60 -11.95 -10.05
CA ARG A 186 -3.79 -13.15 -9.85
C ARG A 186 -2.73 -12.95 -8.75
N ASP A 187 -2.00 -11.83 -8.73
CA ASP A 187 -0.96 -11.59 -7.73
C ASP A 187 -1.56 -11.55 -6.32
N ILE A 188 -2.77 -10.99 -6.16
CA ILE A 188 -3.50 -11.03 -4.89
C ILE A 188 -3.84 -12.48 -4.51
N ASP A 189 -4.33 -13.30 -5.45
CA ASP A 189 -4.67 -14.70 -5.19
C ASP A 189 -3.44 -15.54 -4.83
N LEU A 190 -2.31 -15.30 -5.48
CA LEU A 190 -1.04 -15.93 -5.16
C LEU A 190 -0.56 -15.56 -3.76
N SER A 191 -0.67 -14.30 -3.37
CA SER A 191 -0.37 -13.84 -2.02
C SER A 191 -1.26 -14.49 -0.96
N LEU A 192 -2.58 -14.52 -1.20
CA LEU A 192 -3.55 -15.19 -0.33
C LEU A 192 -3.29 -16.71 -0.22
N ALA A 193 -2.87 -17.35 -1.32
CA ALA A 193 -2.53 -18.78 -1.33
C ALA A 193 -1.34 -19.11 -0.41
N MET A 194 -0.36 -18.21 -0.33
CA MET A 194 0.77 -18.34 0.62
C MET A 194 0.38 -18.04 2.08
N GLY A 195 -0.79 -17.45 2.33
CA GLY A 195 -1.27 -17.14 3.69
C GLY A 195 -1.06 -15.68 4.12
N PHE A 196 -0.61 -14.81 3.24
CA PHE A 196 -0.63 -13.37 3.48
C PHE A 196 -2.06 -12.85 3.45
N ASN A 197 -2.32 -11.75 4.14
CA ASN A 197 -3.62 -11.08 4.12
C ASN A 197 -3.54 -9.66 3.56
N GLY A 198 -2.36 -9.27 3.07
CA GLY A 198 -2.12 -7.95 2.53
C GLY A 198 -0.72 -7.77 1.96
N ALA A 199 -0.46 -6.57 1.45
CA ALA A 199 0.83 -6.18 0.88
C ALA A 199 1.21 -4.74 1.23
N ARG A 200 2.52 -4.46 1.18
CA ARG A 200 3.04 -3.14 0.89
C ARG A 200 3.18 -3.02 -0.62
N LEU A 201 2.56 -2.00 -1.22
CA LEU A 201 2.60 -1.71 -2.65
C LEU A 201 3.86 -0.89 -2.95
N HIS A 202 4.98 -1.61 -3.05
CA HIS A 202 6.30 -1.04 -2.85
C HIS A 202 6.75 -0.15 -4.01
N GLN A 203 7.11 1.11 -3.67
CA GLN A 203 7.74 2.07 -4.58
C GLN A 203 6.98 2.26 -5.91
N LYS A 204 5.64 2.17 -5.85
CA LYS A 204 4.79 2.26 -7.04
C LYS A 204 3.36 2.63 -6.68
N ILE A 205 2.76 3.55 -7.43
CA ILE A 205 1.34 3.85 -7.36
C ILE A 205 0.60 2.80 -8.20
N PHE A 206 0.00 1.81 -7.56
CA PHE A 206 -0.67 0.72 -8.25
C PHE A 206 -1.92 1.18 -9.00
N GLU A 207 -2.32 0.41 -10.01
CA GLU A 207 -3.51 0.69 -10.79
C GLU A 207 -4.80 0.59 -9.94
N GLU A 208 -5.78 1.45 -10.19
CA GLU A 208 -7.08 1.40 -9.51
C GLU A 208 -7.78 0.03 -9.64
N ARG A 209 -7.56 -0.69 -10.74
CA ARG A 209 -8.06 -2.05 -10.92
C ARG A 209 -7.48 -3.04 -9.89
N PHE A 210 -6.19 -2.93 -9.58
CA PHE A 210 -5.56 -3.73 -8.52
C PHE A 210 -6.20 -3.42 -7.16
N LEU A 211 -6.38 -2.14 -6.85
CA LEU A 211 -7.01 -1.70 -5.61
C LEU A 211 -8.48 -2.16 -5.52
N TYR A 212 -9.23 -2.14 -6.62
CA TYR A 212 -10.58 -2.69 -6.67
C TYR A 212 -10.62 -4.18 -6.29
N TYR A 213 -9.68 -5.00 -6.80
CA TYR A 213 -9.61 -6.40 -6.41
C TYR A 213 -9.19 -6.59 -4.95
N CYS A 214 -8.32 -5.74 -4.42
CA CYS A 214 -8.02 -5.71 -2.98
C CYS A 214 -9.29 -5.44 -2.17
N ASP A 215 -10.07 -4.43 -2.55
CA ASP A 215 -11.33 -4.09 -1.90
C ASP A 215 -12.32 -5.26 -1.92
N LYS A 216 -12.47 -5.88 -3.08
CA LYS A 216 -13.39 -7.00 -3.31
C LYS A 216 -13.02 -8.28 -2.53
N LYS A 217 -11.72 -8.51 -2.34
CA LYS A 217 -11.21 -9.71 -1.65
C LYS A 217 -11.00 -9.50 -0.14
N GLY A 218 -11.07 -8.27 0.35
CA GLY A 218 -10.69 -7.95 1.73
C GLY A 218 -9.18 -8.09 1.95
N TYR A 219 -8.38 -7.78 0.94
CA TYR A 219 -6.93 -7.83 0.97
C TYR A 219 -6.38 -6.45 1.33
N ILE A 220 -5.77 -6.32 2.51
CA ILE A 220 -5.30 -5.03 3.01
C ILE A 220 -4.01 -4.58 2.33
N VAL A 221 -3.88 -3.28 2.06
CA VAL A 221 -2.70 -2.73 1.42
C VAL A 221 -2.24 -1.41 2.05
N TRP A 222 -0.93 -1.17 2.02
CA TRP A 222 -0.31 0.12 2.27
C TRP A 222 -0.02 0.79 0.94
N GLY A 223 -0.55 2.00 0.75
CA GLY A 223 -0.24 2.83 -0.42
C GLY A 223 1.10 3.51 -0.25
N GLU A 224 1.99 3.35 -1.23
CA GLU A 224 3.34 3.91 -1.21
C GLU A 224 3.59 4.80 -2.43
N TYR A 225 4.35 5.86 -2.22
CA TYR A 225 4.84 6.69 -3.29
C TYR A 225 6.20 6.18 -3.80
N PRO A 226 6.50 6.25 -5.11
CA PRO A 226 7.76 5.80 -5.70
C PRO A 226 8.90 6.82 -5.46
N ASP A 227 9.23 7.11 -4.22
CA ASP A 227 10.13 8.21 -3.82
C ASP A 227 11.60 8.02 -4.18
N TRP A 228 12.02 6.78 -4.48
CA TRP A 228 13.39 6.54 -4.91
C TRP A 228 13.72 7.29 -6.22
N GLY A 229 14.93 7.76 -6.34
CA GLY A 229 15.38 8.72 -7.37
C GLY A 229 15.45 10.14 -6.83
N LEU A 230 14.56 10.52 -5.92
CA LEU A 230 14.59 11.83 -5.28
C LEU A 230 15.81 11.98 -4.36
N ASP A 231 16.43 13.14 -4.36
CA ASP A 231 17.47 13.50 -3.40
C ASP A 231 16.84 14.18 -2.18
N HIS A 232 16.47 13.40 -1.18
CA HIS A 232 15.83 13.86 0.05
C HIS A 232 16.70 14.79 0.92
N SER A 233 17.94 15.08 0.52
CA SER A 233 18.77 16.09 1.17
C SER A 233 18.52 17.52 0.67
N TYR A 234 17.69 17.69 -0.36
CA TYR A 234 17.29 18.98 -0.92
C TYR A 234 15.80 19.26 -0.68
N ALA A 235 15.49 20.49 -0.29
CA ALA A 235 14.10 20.94 -0.16
C ALA A 235 13.33 20.89 -1.50
N ASP A 236 14.03 21.01 -2.61
CA ASP A 236 13.43 21.06 -3.95
C ASP A 236 12.76 19.72 -4.35
N CYS A 237 13.11 18.59 -3.71
CA CYS A 237 12.46 17.30 -3.96
C CYS A 237 10.94 17.34 -3.66
N ILE A 238 10.51 18.25 -2.75
CA ILE A 238 9.10 18.43 -2.41
C ILE A 238 8.28 18.91 -3.61
N TYR A 239 8.87 19.73 -4.50
CA TYR A 239 8.15 20.27 -5.65
C TYR A 239 7.77 19.20 -6.69
N GLY A 240 8.60 18.17 -6.85
CA GLY A 240 8.26 17.03 -7.71
C GLY A 240 7.26 16.07 -7.06
N MET A 241 7.44 15.79 -5.78
CA MET A 241 6.68 14.77 -5.06
C MET A 241 5.29 15.24 -4.62
N LEU A 242 5.19 16.41 -4.00
CA LEU A 242 3.98 16.82 -3.29
C LEU A 242 2.73 16.91 -4.16
N PRO A 243 2.77 17.44 -5.40
CA PRO A 243 1.58 17.48 -6.26
C PRO A 243 1.07 16.09 -6.61
N GLU A 244 1.95 15.18 -7.01
CA GLU A 244 1.60 13.80 -7.38
C GLU A 244 1.11 13.00 -6.18
N TRP A 245 1.74 13.16 -5.02
CA TRP A 245 1.30 12.53 -3.78
C TRP A 245 -0.11 12.95 -3.38
N LEU A 246 -0.44 14.24 -3.51
CA LEU A 246 -1.80 14.72 -3.25
C LEU A 246 -2.83 14.17 -4.24
N GLU A 247 -2.45 14.00 -5.50
CA GLU A 247 -3.30 13.38 -6.52
C GLU A 247 -3.54 11.89 -6.23
N GLU A 248 -2.50 11.16 -5.79
CA GLU A 248 -2.64 9.76 -5.35
C GLU A 248 -3.59 9.66 -4.16
N LEU A 249 -3.36 10.46 -3.10
CA LEU A 249 -4.24 10.49 -1.93
C LEU A 249 -5.70 10.82 -2.29
N GLU A 250 -5.94 11.68 -3.26
CA GLU A 250 -7.30 12.01 -3.73
C GLU A 250 -7.90 10.88 -4.55
N ARG A 251 -7.13 10.27 -5.48
CA ARG A 251 -7.57 9.16 -6.33
C ARG A 251 -7.95 7.95 -5.48
N ASP A 252 -7.09 7.58 -4.54
CA ASP A 252 -7.16 6.30 -3.84
C ASP A 252 -7.89 6.38 -2.49
N PHE A 253 -8.33 7.56 -2.08
CA PHE A 253 -9.00 7.82 -0.80
C PHE A 253 -10.15 6.85 -0.48
N ASN A 254 -10.94 6.50 -1.48
CA ASN A 254 -12.18 5.74 -1.31
C ASN A 254 -11.99 4.22 -1.19
N HIS A 255 -10.77 3.70 -1.43
CA HIS A 255 -10.51 2.26 -1.35
C HIS A 255 -10.48 1.78 0.10
N PRO A 256 -11.42 0.90 0.53
CA PRO A 256 -11.42 0.36 1.89
C PRO A 256 -10.21 -0.55 2.18
N ALA A 257 -9.60 -1.15 1.17
CA ALA A 257 -8.43 -2.00 1.33
C ALA A 257 -7.17 -1.23 1.75
N ILE A 258 -7.06 0.06 1.41
CA ILE A 258 -5.94 0.88 1.84
C ILE A 258 -6.10 1.17 3.32
N ILE A 259 -5.15 0.68 4.13
CA ILE A 259 -5.19 0.79 5.59
C ILE A 259 -4.18 1.77 6.16
N GLY A 260 -3.27 2.26 5.35
CA GLY A 260 -2.26 3.24 5.71
C GLY A 260 -1.48 3.75 4.52
N TRP A 261 -0.74 4.82 4.74
CA TRP A 261 0.07 5.52 3.74
C TRP A 261 1.54 5.51 4.11
N CYS A 262 2.39 5.43 3.09
CA CYS A 262 3.84 5.48 3.23
C CYS A 262 4.45 6.32 2.09
N PRO A 263 4.62 7.65 2.28
CA PRO A 263 5.13 8.53 1.24
C PRO A 263 6.60 8.32 0.90
N HIS A 264 7.40 7.77 1.82
CA HIS A 264 8.82 7.54 1.58
C HIS A 264 9.24 6.15 2.05
N ASN A 265 10.25 5.61 1.38
CA ASN A 265 10.91 4.37 1.77
C ASN A 265 12.42 4.57 1.77
N GLU A 266 13.08 4.29 2.89
CA GLU A 266 14.54 4.30 3.01
C GLU A 266 15.21 5.58 2.51
N THR A 267 14.89 6.69 3.15
CA THR A 267 15.47 8.00 2.83
C THR A 267 16.92 8.10 3.28
N TRP A 268 17.83 7.66 2.45
CA TRP A 268 19.27 7.62 2.75
C TRP A 268 19.92 9.00 2.79
N ASP A 269 20.95 9.14 3.63
CA ASP A 269 21.87 10.28 3.54
C ASP A 269 22.60 10.27 2.20
N GLN A 270 22.47 11.35 1.44
CA GLN A 270 23.02 11.46 0.09
C GLN A 270 24.41 12.13 0.10
N LYS A 271 25.46 11.39 -0.32
CA LYS A 271 26.82 11.92 -0.50
C LYS A 271 27.33 12.75 0.68
N GLY A 272 27.07 12.30 1.91
CA GLY A 272 27.45 13.01 3.13
C GLY A 272 26.55 14.18 3.50
N ARG A 273 25.43 14.37 2.81
CA ARG A 273 24.36 15.29 3.20
C ARG A 273 23.25 14.52 3.89
N LYS A 274 22.76 15.06 5.00
CA LYS A 274 21.61 14.50 5.71
C LYS A 274 20.33 14.71 4.93
N GLN A 275 19.36 13.82 5.14
CA GLN A 275 18.00 14.05 4.67
C GLN A 275 17.48 15.41 5.21
N PHE A 276 16.58 16.01 4.47
CA PHE A 276 15.91 17.25 4.86
C PHE A 276 14.67 16.92 5.72
N ASP A 277 14.88 16.78 7.03
CA ASP A 277 13.85 16.34 7.99
C ASP A 277 12.57 17.17 7.93
N GLU A 278 12.67 18.49 7.68
CA GLU A 278 11.47 19.33 7.55
C GLU A 278 10.64 19.00 6.30
N GLY A 279 11.28 18.49 5.25
CA GLY A 279 10.58 17.97 4.05
C GLY A 279 9.79 16.73 4.39
N ILE A 280 10.42 15.75 5.03
CA ILE A 280 9.76 14.51 5.48
C ILE A 280 8.58 14.85 6.40
N ARG A 281 8.80 15.70 7.40
CA ARG A 281 7.74 16.16 8.31
C ARG A 281 6.59 16.85 7.59
N LEU A 282 6.89 17.69 6.59
CA LEU A 282 5.88 18.37 5.81
C LEU A 282 5.00 17.38 5.05
N ILE A 283 5.61 16.41 4.37
CA ILE A 283 4.86 15.40 3.61
C ILE A 283 3.98 14.56 4.54
N TYR A 284 4.50 14.10 5.69
CA TYR A 284 3.69 13.41 6.71
C TYR A 284 2.47 14.26 7.13
N ARG A 285 2.68 15.52 7.49
CA ARG A 285 1.58 16.41 7.94
C ARG A 285 0.57 16.71 6.85
N VAL A 286 1.01 16.84 5.61
CA VAL A 286 0.12 17.00 4.45
C VAL A 286 -0.69 15.73 4.22
N THR A 287 -0.07 14.55 4.34
CA THR A 287 -0.77 13.26 4.27
C THR A 287 -1.88 13.18 5.31
N LYS A 288 -1.58 13.50 6.57
CA LYS A 288 -2.56 13.50 7.66
C LYS A 288 -3.66 14.56 7.49
N ALA A 289 -3.36 15.69 6.83
CA ALA A 289 -4.35 16.71 6.51
C ALA A 289 -5.26 16.29 5.34
N ALA A 290 -4.73 15.59 4.35
CA ALA A 290 -5.48 15.08 3.20
C ALA A 290 -6.33 13.84 3.55
N ASP A 291 -5.79 12.98 4.42
CA ASP A 291 -6.47 11.78 4.95
C ASP A 291 -6.23 11.59 6.45
N PRO A 292 -7.11 12.12 7.31
CA PRO A 292 -7.02 11.91 8.75
C PRO A 292 -7.52 10.53 9.21
N THR A 293 -8.05 9.70 8.31
CA THR A 293 -8.73 8.44 8.65
C THR A 293 -7.79 7.24 8.70
N ARG A 294 -6.57 7.39 8.18
CA ARG A 294 -5.57 6.32 8.11
C ARG A 294 -4.27 6.73 8.80
N PRO A 295 -3.52 5.79 9.38
CA PRO A 295 -2.15 6.03 9.83
C PRO A 295 -1.21 6.28 8.65
N CYS A 296 -0.11 6.97 8.94
CA CYS A 296 0.96 7.25 7.99
C CYS A 296 2.31 6.87 8.61
N ILE A 297 3.10 6.12 7.87
CA ILE A 297 4.54 5.92 8.11
C ILE A 297 5.25 6.99 7.30
N ASP A 298 5.98 7.87 7.95
CA ASP A 298 6.61 9.02 7.28
C ASP A 298 7.71 8.60 6.30
N THR A 299 8.55 7.65 6.73
CA THR A 299 9.58 7.00 5.89
C THR A 299 9.82 5.58 6.40
N SER A 300 9.48 4.58 5.58
CA SER A 300 9.58 3.19 6.00
C SER A 300 11.03 2.74 6.16
N GLY A 301 11.32 2.06 7.28
CA GLY A 301 12.59 1.41 7.57
C GLY A 301 13.68 2.33 8.14
N ASN A 302 13.74 3.58 7.77
CA ASN A 302 14.67 4.61 8.25
C ASN A 302 14.30 5.97 7.63
N PHE A 303 14.74 6.94 8.08
CA PHE A 303 15.11 7.83 9.10
C PHE A 303 13.87 8.59 9.56
N HIS A 304 13.08 8.00 10.44
CA HIS A 304 11.84 8.60 10.93
C HIS A 304 12.02 9.98 11.55
N VAL A 305 11.06 10.86 11.30
CA VAL A 305 11.02 12.24 11.80
C VAL A 305 9.76 12.52 12.60
N GLU A 306 8.60 12.23 12.05
CA GLU A 306 7.28 12.33 12.69
C GLU A 306 6.36 11.29 12.07
N THR A 307 5.97 10.25 12.81
CA THR A 307 5.27 9.09 12.28
C THR A 307 4.17 8.60 13.22
N ASP A 308 3.11 7.98 12.69
CA ASP A 308 2.11 7.26 13.49
C ASP A 308 2.62 5.86 13.89
N ILE A 309 3.51 5.28 13.10
CA ILE A 309 4.05 3.94 13.26
C ILE A 309 5.55 4.01 13.00
N PHE A 310 6.32 3.47 13.93
CA PHE A 310 7.76 3.38 13.79
C PHE A 310 8.13 1.98 13.32
N ASP A 311 8.43 1.83 12.04
CA ASP A 311 8.79 0.55 11.44
C ASP A 311 10.29 0.44 11.17
N VAL A 312 10.76 -0.79 10.99
CA VAL A 312 12.19 -1.06 10.72
C VAL A 312 12.33 -2.10 9.61
N HIS A 313 13.42 -2.01 8.85
CA HIS A 313 13.87 -3.06 7.93
C HIS A 313 15.00 -3.86 8.56
N ASP A 314 14.86 -5.18 8.61
CA ASP A 314 15.87 -6.06 9.15
C ASP A 314 16.00 -7.35 8.34
N TYR A 315 17.14 -7.50 7.69
CA TYR A 315 17.47 -8.64 6.85
C TYR A 315 18.45 -9.62 7.54
N GLU A 316 18.47 -9.66 8.88
CA GLU A 316 19.16 -10.70 9.62
C GLU A 316 18.64 -12.08 9.22
N GLN A 317 19.55 -13.00 8.90
CA GLN A 317 19.21 -14.31 8.36
C GLN A 317 19.27 -15.44 9.36
N ASP A 318 19.88 -15.21 10.52
CA ASP A 318 19.89 -16.19 11.62
C ASP A 318 18.63 -16.00 12.48
N PRO A 319 17.70 -16.98 12.50
CA PRO A 319 16.47 -16.86 13.27
C PRO A 319 16.68 -16.68 14.77
N ALA A 320 17.76 -17.21 15.33
CA ALA A 320 18.04 -17.08 16.77
C ALA A 320 18.50 -15.66 17.10
N VAL A 321 19.35 -15.06 16.25
CA VAL A 321 19.81 -13.68 16.39
C VAL A 321 18.63 -12.74 16.17
N PHE A 322 17.86 -12.94 15.10
CA PHE A 322 16.68 -12.14 14.77
C PHE A 322 15.68 -12.15 15.94
N LYS A 323 15.36 -13.34 16.48
CA LYS A 323 14.48 -13.47 17.64
C LYS A 323 15.02 -12.72 18.86
N ALA A 324 16.29 -12.89 19.18
CA ALA A 324 16.91 -12.22 20.33
C ALA A 324 16.88 -10.69 20.21
N ASN A 325 17.04 -10.15 19.00
CA ASN A 325 16.92 -8.72 18.73
C ASN A 325 15.52 -8.19 19.11
N TYR A 326 14.46 -8.91 18.74
CA TYR A 326 13.09 -8.45 18.94
C TYR A 326 12.45 -8.88 20.26
N ASP A 327 12.96 -9.91 20.95
CA ASP A 327 12.52 -10.27 22.31
C ASP A 327 12.72 -9.10 23.29
N ARG A 328 13.69 -8.23 23.08
CA ARG A 328 13.94 -7.03 23.89
C ARG A 328 12.79 -6.02 23.84
N LEU A 329 12.03 -5.98 22.74
CA LEU A 329 10.85 -5.13 22.66
C LEU A 329 9.78 -5.54 23.68
N MET A 330 9.64 -6.85 23.95
CA MET A 330 8.69 -7.36 24.94
C MET A 330 9.19 -7.19 26.38
N THR A 331 10.47 -7.40 26.61
CA THR A 331 11.05 -7.47 27.96
C THR A 331 11.59 -6.13 28.47
N GLU A 332 12.14 -5.31 27.58
CA GLU A 332 12.82 -4.06 27.91
C GLU A 332 12.16 -2.84 27.31
N HIS A 333 11.15 -3.02 26.42
CA HIS A 333 10.53 -1.98 25.59
C HIS A 333 11.54 -1.27 24.66
N VAL A 334 12.58 -1.99 24.24
CA VAL A 334 13.63 -1.52 23.34
C VAL A 334 13.42 -2.18 21.98
N LEU A 335 13.12 -1.38 20.98
CA LEU A 335 13.08 -1.83 19.58
C LEU A 335 14.51 -2.00 19.06
N HIS A 336 14.79 -3.10 18.38
CA HIS A 336 16.03 -3.25 17.63
C HIS A 336 15.97 -2.37 16.39
N ASP A 337 16.87 -1.38 16.32
CA ASP A 337 16.97 -0.44 15.22
C ASP A 337 18.44 -0.28 14.82
N ARG A 338 18.74 -0.49 13.56
CA ARG A 338 20.11 -0.32 13.01
C ARG A 338 20.54 1.14 12.95
N PHE A 339 19.60 2.07 13.06
CA PHE A 339 19.80 3.52 12.96
C PHE A 339 19.51 4.27 14.25
N ASP A 340 19.61 3.59 15.39
CA ASP A 340 19.34 4.12 16.75
C ASP A 340 20.10 5.40 17.11
N LYS A 341 21.17 5.72 16.37
CA LYS A 341 21.94 6.98 16.50
C LYS A 341 21.35 8.16 15.73
N ILE A 342 20.43 7.91 14.82
CA ILE A 342 19.87 8.92 13.91
C ILE A 342 18.39 9.13 14.22
N GLN A 343 17.66 8.06 14.50
CA GLN A 343 16.25 8.05 14.82
C GLN A 343 16.01 7.43 16.20
N HIS A 344 14.87 7.71 16.81
CA HIS A 344 14.59 7.26 18.17
C HIS A 344 13.17 6.77 18.34
N TYR A 345 13.03 5.49 18.62
CA TYR A 345 11.77 4.86 19.00
C TYR A 345 11.29 5.40 20.35
N ALA A 346 10.10 5.96 20.43
CA ALA A 346 9.51 6.52 21.63
C ALA A 346 8.30 5.69 22.17
N GLY A 347 8.02 4.54 21.58
CA GLY A 347 6.94 3.65 22.02
C GLY A 347 5.74 3.64 21.10
N GLU A 348 5.90 4.11 19.87
CA GLU A 348 4.91 4.04 18.80
C GLU A 348 4.54 2.57 18.49
N PRO A 349 3.36 2.28 17.91
CA PRO A 349 3.11 0.99 17.27
C PRO A 349 4.21 0.65 16.29
N THR A 350 4.64 -0.62 16.26
CA THR A 350 5.81 -1.01 15.47
C THR A 350 5.65 -2.37 14.80
N PHE A 351 6.40 -2.59 13.75
CA PHE A 351 6.59 -3.87 13.08
C PHE A 351 7.87 -3.88 12.23
N VAL A 352 8.27 -5.05 11.78
CA VAL A 352 9.34 -5.21 10.79
C VAL A 352 8.69 -5.19 9.41
N SER A 353 8.83 -4.07 8.72
CA SER A 353 8.16 -3.78 7.45
C SER A 353 8.90 -4.31 6.23
N GLU A 354 10.13 -4.80 6.42
CA GLU A 354 10.85 -5.64 5.47
C GLU A 354 11.73 -6.63 6.23
N TYR A 355 11.55 -7.94 5.96
CA TYR A 355 12.40 -8.99 6.52
C TYR A 355 12.52 -10.17 5.54
N GLY A 356 13.46 -11.04 5.84
CA GLY A 356 13.70 -12.26 5.09
C GLY A 356 14.49 -11.99 3.82
N GLY A 357 13.83 -11.79 2.68
CA GLY A 357 14.53 -11.58 1.42
C GLY A 357 15.46 -12.73 1.05
N ILE A 358 15.12 -13.96 1.50
CA ILE A 358 15.97 -15.14 1.41
C ILE A 358 16.20 -15.50 -0.05
N GLY A 359 17.44 -15.41 -0.51
CA GLY A 359 17.79 -15.74 -1.89
C GLY A 359 17.54 -17.22 -2.19
N TRP A 360 16.82 -17.50 -3.28
CA TRP A 360 16.56 -18.85 -3.79
C TRP A 360 16.54 -18.87 -5.32
N SER A 361 17.69 -19.20 -5.91
CA SER A 361 17.86 -19.26 -7.37
C SER A 361 19.03 -20.12 -7.76
N GLU A 362 18.95 -20.71 -8.96
CA GLU A 362 20.08 -21.37 -9.63
C GLU A 362 20.90 -20.39 -10.50
N ASP A 363 20.38 -19.19 -10.77
CA ASP A 363 21.10 -18.16 -11.53
C ASP A 363 22.18 -17.52 -10.66
N LYS A 364 23.42 -17.64 -11.08
CA LYS A 364 24.61 -17.09 -10.39
C LYS A 364 24.66 -15.55 -10.42
N ASN A 365 23.91 -14.93 -11.31
CA ASN A 365 23.85 -13.48 -11.43
C ASN A 365 22.69 -12.89 -10.60
N SER A 366 21.85 -13.75 -10.01
CA SER A 366 20.81 -13.34 -9.12
C SER A 366 21.35 -13.06 -7.72
N TRP A 367 20.54 -12.32 -6.94
CA TRP A 367 20.87 -12.05 -5.56
C TRP A 367 19.64 -12.15 -4.65
N GLY A 368 19.91 -12.25 -3.37
CA GLY A 368 18.99 -12.17 -2.25
C GLY A 368 19.81 -11.95 -0.99
N TYR A 369 19.16 -11.72 0.14
CA TYR A 369 19.84 -11.40 1.37
C TYR A 369 20.47 -12.65 2.02
N GLY A 370 21.68 -12.47 2.55
CA GLY A 370 22.44 -13.50 3.23
C GLY A 370 22.97 -14.60 2.31
N THR A 371 23.31 -15.74 2.90
CA THR A 371 23.76 -16.93 2.16
C THR A 371 22.54 -17.74 1.72
N ASN A 372 22.47 -18.07 0.44
CA ASN A 372 21.37 -18.89 -0.09
C ASN A 372 21.30 -20.25 0.61
N PRO A 373 20.11 -20.68 1.05
CA PRO A 373 19.87 -22.05 1.51
C PRO A 373 20.26 -23.07 0.44
N LYS A 374 20.68 -24.25 0.85
CA LYS A 374 21.09 -25.32 -0.06
C LYS A 374 19.95 -26.26 -0.43
N THR A 375 18.93 -26.32 0.41
CA THR A 375 17.76 -27.18 0.21
C THR A 375 16.47 -26.41 0.50
N PRO A 376 15.33 -26.84 -0.05
CA PRO A 376 14.02 -26.26 0.29
C PRO A 376 13.73 -26.31 1.79
N GLU A 377 14.17 -27.37 2.48
CA GLU A 377 13.95 -27.52 3.92
C GLU A 377 14.72 -26.45 4.71
N GLU A 378 15.98 -26.16 4.34
CA GLU A 378 16.76 -25.06 4.96
C GLU A 378 16.09 -23.70 4.72
N PHE A 379 15.50 -23.47 3.53
CA PHE A 379 14.73 -22.26 3.27
C PHE A 379 13.52 -22.17 4.19
N ILE A 380 12.70 -23.22 4.23
CA ILE A 380 11.48 -23.28 5.05
C ILE A 380 11.79 -23.14 6.53
N GLU A 381 12.85 -23.78 7.03
CA GLU A 381 13.26 -23.64 8.43
C GLU A 381 13.64 -22.18 8.76
N ARG A 382 14.42 -21.52 7.91
CA ARG A 382 14.80 -20.11 8.08
C ARG A 382 13.58 -19.20 7.99
N PHE A 383 12.75 -19.33 6.94
CA PHE A 383 11.52 -18.58 6.78
C PHE A 383 10.62 -18.71 8.01
N LYS A 384 10.44 -19.96 8.49
CA LYS A 384 9.63 -20.24 9.67
C LYS A 384 10.21 -19.57 10.92
N GLY A 385 11.50 -19.70 11.16
CA GLY A 385 12.13 -19.16 12.36
C GLY A 385 12.08 -17.64 12.44
N LEU A 386 12.31 -16.94 11.30
CA LEU A 386 12.17 -15.48 11.21
C LEU A 386 10.71 -15.04 11.41
N THR A 387 9.78 -15.72 10.75
CA THR A 387 8.34 -15.42 10.83
C THR A 387 7.80 -15.68 12.24
N ASP A 388 8.17 -16.80 12.86
CA ASP A 388 7.77 -17.15 14.23
C ASP A 388 8.22 -16.09 15.24
N ALA A 389 9.44 -15.56 15.09
CA ALA A 389 9.95 -14.51 15.98
C ALA A 389 9.04 -13.26 15.99
N LEU A 390 8.47 -12.91 14.85
CA LEU A 390 7.54 -11.77 14.73
C LEU A 390 6.13 -12.12 15.22
N LEU A 391 5.63 -13.31 14.88
CA LEU A 391 4.30 -13.76 15.33
C LEU A 391 4.23 -13.96 16.86
N ASP A 392 5.34 -14.36 17.49
CA ASP A 392 5.43 -14.53 18.94
C ASP A 392 5.58 -13.20 19.70
N ASN A 393 5.83 -12.09 19.00
CA ASN A 393 6.02 -10.81 19.64
C ASN A 393 4.67 -10.11 19.89
N SER A 394 4.29 -10.01 21.17
CA SER A 394 3.02 -9.38 21.57
C SER A 394 2.97 -7.86 21.42
N ARG A 395 4.04 -7.23 20.95
CA ARG A 395 4.14 -5.78 20.73
C ARG A 395 4.30 -5.39 19.27
N MET A 396 4.23 -6.37 18.35
CA MET A 396 4.24 -6.15 16.90
C MET A 396 2.90 -6.54 16.31
N PHE A 397 2.30 -5.65 15.52
CA PHE A 397 0.98 -5.88 14.91
C PHE A 397 1.07 -6.38 13.46
N ALA A 398 2.26 -6.45 12.90
CA ALA A 398 2.45 -6.80 11.50
C ALA A 398 3.82 -7.43 11.25
N LEU A 399 3.93 -8.05 10.09
CA LEU A 399 5.16 -8.43 9.42
C LEU A 399 5.01 -8.13 7.91
N CYS A 400 6.13 -7.92 7.20
CA CYS A 400 6.11 -7.84 5.74
C CYS A 400 7.34 -8.57 5.18
N TYR A 401 7.09 -9.72 4.53
CA TYR A 401 8.15 -10.52 3.93
C TYR A 401 8.59 -9.96 2.57
N THR A 402 9.87 -9.88 2.33
CA THR A 402 10.46 -9.51 1.05
C THR A 402 10.83 -10.77 0.28
N GLN A 403 10.14 -11.18 -0.80
CA GLN A 403 9.02 -10.53 -1.47
C GLN A 403 8.06 -11.55 -2.09
N LEU A 404 6.99 -11.09 -2.76
CA LEU A 404 6.00 -11.99 -3.36
C LEU A 404 6.58 -12.76 -4.55
N THR A 405 7.09 -12.04 -5.55
CA THR A 405 7.67 -12.60 -6.76
C THR A 405 9.11 -12.17 -6.93
N ASP A 406 9.92 -12.97 -7.60
CA ASP A 406 11.18 -12.48 -8.15
C ASP A 406 10.92 -11.30 -9.07
N VAL A 407 11.90 -10.41 -9.17
CA VAL A 407 11.93 -9.38 -10.20
C VAL A 407 13.32 -9.38 -10.83
N GLU A 408 13.41 -9.81 -12.06
CA GLU A 408 14.64 -9.85 -12.85
C GLU A 408 15.81 -10.51 -12.08
N GLN A 409 16.87 -9.78 -11.72
CA GLN A 409 18.02 -10.30 -10.98
C GLN A 409 17.78 -10.45 -9.48
N GLU A 410 16.78 -9.83 -8.91
CA GLU A 410 16.41 -10.00 -7.49
C GLU A 410 15.52 -11.23 -7.34
N GLN A 411 16.11 -12.36 -6.87
CA GLN A 411 15.44 -13.66 -6.85
C GLN A 411 15.29 -14.19 -5.43
N ASN A 412 14.56 -13.46 -4.63
CA ASN A 412 14.20 -13.76 -3.24
C ASN A 412 12.68 -13.86 -3.03
N GLY A 413 11.90 -13.85 -4.11
CA GLY A 413 10.46 -14.05 -4.07
C GLY A 413 10.05 -15.46 -3.69
N LEU A 414 8.82 -15.63 -3.23
CA LEU A 414 8.20 -16.95 -2.99
C LEU A 414 7.67 -17.56 -4.31
N TYR A 415 7.47 -16.74 -5.30
CA TYR A 415 7.19 -17.12 -6.69
C TYR A 415 8.31 -16.67 -7.62
N THR A 416 8.45 -17.32 -8.75
CA THR A 416 9.33 -16.84 -9.83
C THR A 416 8.77 -15.54 -10.43
N TYR A 417 9.56 -14.86 -11.26
CA TYR A 417 9.09 -13.69 -12.00
C TYR A 417 7.89 -13.99 -12.91
N THR A 418 7.77 -15.23 -13.40
CA THR A 418 6.63 -15.73 -14.18
C THR A 418 5.47 -16.26 -13.33
N ARG A 419 5.51 -16.06 -12.01
CA ARG A 419 4.47 -16.45 -11.02
C ARG A 419 4.32 -17.96 -10.83
N GLU A 420 5.38 -18.74 -11.07
CA GLU A 420 5.42 -20.15 -10.68
C GLU A 420 5.85 -20.27 -9.20
N PRO A 421 5.20 -21.11 -8.39
CA PRO A 421 5.56 -21.25 -6.98
C PRO A 421 6.94 -21.91 -6.84
N LYS A 422 7.82 -21.34 -6.04
CA LYS A 422 9.13 -21.92 -5.71
C LYS A 422 9.03 -22.96 -4.59
N PHE A 423 8.00 -22.84 -3.77
CA PHE A 423 7.73 -23.69 -2.62
C PHE A 423 6.25 -24.09 -2.60
N ASP A 424 5.91 -25.16 -1.92
CA ASP A 424 4.51 -25.55 -1.72
C ASP A 424 3.77 -24.43 -0.93
N PRO A 425 2.78 -23.75 -1.53
CA PRO A 425 2.04 -22.69 -0.86
C PRO A 425 1.39 -23.14 0.45
N ALA A 426 0.99 -24.41 0.56
CA ALA A 426 0.38 -24.91 1.78
C ALA A 426 1.34 -24.92 2.97
N VAL A 427 2.64 -25.16 2.72
CA VAL A 427 3.67 -25.13 3.77
C VAL A 427 3.91 -23.71 4.27
N ILE A 428 4.05 -22.73 3.36
CA ILE A 428 4.21 -21.31 3.71
C ILE A 428 2.97 -20.82 4.44
N ARG A 429 1.78 -21.14 3.92
CA ARG A 429 0.51 -20.79 4.55
C ARG A 429 0.37 -21.33 5.97
N ALA A 430 0.78 -22.57 6.21
CA ALA A 430 0.73 -23.16 7.54
C ALA A 430 1.56 -22.37 8.57
N ILE A 431 2.69 -21.81 8.15
CA ILE A 431 3.55 -20.96 9.01
C ILE A 431 2.85 -19.63 9.28
N LEU A 432 2.39 -18.94 8.22
CA LEU A 432 1.79 -17.61 8.33
C LEU A 432 0.42 -17.61 9.02
N SER A 433 -0.36 -18.71 8.89
CA SER A 433 -1.71 -18.80 9.47
C SER A 433 -1.72 -19.01 10.99
N ARG A 434 -0.56 -19.17 11.61
CA ARG A 434 -0.45 -19.28 13.07
C ARG A 434 -0.95 -17.99 13.72
N LYS A 435 -1.72 -18.11 14.82
CA LYS A 435 -2.20 -16.95 15.59
C LYS A 435 -0.98 -16.19 16.13
N ALA A 436 -0.98 -14.88 15.91
CA ALA A 436 0.04 -13.99 16.47
C ALA A 436 -0.27 -13.66 17.94
N ALA A 437 0.78 -13.43 18.74
CA ALA A 437 0.65 -13.17 20.17
C ALA A 437 -0.13 -11.89 20.51
N ILE A 438 -0.22 -10.92 19.57
CA ILE A 438 -0.97 -9.67 19.76
C ILE A 438 -2.44 -9.78 19.34
N GLU A 439 -2.84 -10.82 18.61
CA GLU A 439 -4.25 -11.04 18.19
C GLU A 439 -5.12 -11.39 19.41
N ASP A 440 -6.39 -10.92 19.38
CA ASP A 440 -7.39 -11.16 20.45
C ASP A 440 -7.84 -12.63 20.53
#